data_330e89173ed628bcbac019b9d2571ae0
#
_entry.id   330e89173ed628bcbac019b9d2571ae0
#
_cell.length_a   1.000
_cell.length_b   1.000
_cell.length_c   1.000
_cell.angle_alpha   90.00
_cell.angle_beta   90.00
_cell.angle_gamma   90.00
#
_symmetry.space_group_name_H-M   'P 1'
#
loop_
_entity.id
_entity.type
_entity.pdbx_description
1 polymer ?
#
loop_
_entity_poly.entity_id
_entity_poly.type
_entity_poly.pdbx_seq_one_letter_code
_entity_poly.pdbx_strand_id
1 'polypeptide(L)'
;MKKKLSPRDRLWVFADPSLKELIISCELQLAQPITVENLRLLVQERLINNFERFSWIISSAGYTSRANNLDLTQHVTANEQIVIDPQRPLWQFNLVGNTKIEIGVHHALADGLSLVAILRKLTEEKPGVISRTKSRNKPSWSMVLRTIQGVFKALFTILFSPNVKMTNLETSKNYSATSWVRPDRLTNRTDFETILENLILDPALEIKENSIIAVPISISSLTNRINNGLGNKFALSPLPKKSQISIVDEFRTMKKQGEVLGAYFISVFIGLMPTYLGRYLSKFVSSHIFGIVSGVQVSKSVLKLLGAEIKQIKAWAPILGGQKFSITSVHYAGEVTLNQVIRS
;
A
#
# COMPACT_ATOMS: atom_id res chain seq x y z
N MET A 1 27.24 -4.23 6.98
CA MET A 1 27.42 -3.71 5.60
C MET A 1 26.18 -2.92 5.19
N LYS A 2 26.33 -1.66 4.74
CA LYS A 2 25.19 -0.84 4.26
C LYS A 2 24.83 -1.26 2.83
N LYS A 3 23.55 -1.58 2.59
CA LYS A 3 23.04 -1.95 1.28
C LYS A 3 22.02 -0.90 0.82
N LYS A 4 22.04 -0.54 -0.46
CA LYS A 4 21.07 0.38 -1.03
C LYS A 4 19.72 -0.31 -1.23
N LEU A 5 18.62 0.33 -0.85
CA LEU A 5 17.27 -0.12 -1.14
C LEU A 5 17.03 -0.26 -2.64
N SER A 6 16.06 -1.07 -3.02
CA SER A 6 15.58 -1.08 -4.39
C SER A 6 15.07 0.31 -4.81
N PRO A 7 15.15 0.69 -6.09
CA PRO A 7 14.65 2.00 -6.53
C PRO A 7 13.20 2.27 -6.11
N ARG A 8 12.35 1.26 -6.13
CA ARG A 8 10.95 1.37 -5.74
C ARG A 8 10.76 1.60 -4.24
N ASP A 9 11.55 0.95 -3.40
CA ASP A 9 11.49 1.16 -1.95
C ASP A 9 12.07 2.54 -1.59
N ARG A 10 13.11 3.00 -2.32
CA ARG A 10 13.69 4.34 -2.16
C ARG A 10 12.72 5.47 -2.49
N LEU A 11 11.81 5.28 -3.45
CA LEU A 11 10.76 6.24 -3.76
C LEU A 11 9.99 6.65 -2.49
N TRP A 12 9.65 5.68 -1.64
CA TRP A 12 8.91 5.93 -0.40
C TRP A 12 9.73 6.64 0.67
N VAL A 13 11.05 6.39 0.70
CA VAL A 13 11.98 7.17 1.52
C VAL A 13 12.11 8.60 1.02
N PHE A 14 12.02 8.82 -0.29
CA PHE A 14 12.05 10.17 -0.87
C PHE A 14 10.74 10.92 -0.62
N ALA A 15 9.60 10.23 -0.66
CA ALA A 15 8.29 10.78 -0.37
C ALA A 15 8.12 11.14 1.12
N ASP A 16 8.72 10.36 2.01
CA ASP A 16 8.75 10.60 3.47
C ASP A 16 10.18 10.48 4.02
N PRO A 17 10.98 11.54 3.94
CA PRO A 17 12.33 11.54 4.50
C PRO A 17 12.39 11.42 6.03
N SER A 18 11.28 11.72 6.72
CA SER A 18 11.15 11.58 8.18
C SER A 18 11.00 10.12 8.60
N LEU A 19 10.52 9.25 7.69
CA LEU A 19 10.18 7.85 7.91
C LEU A 19 9.10 7.65 9.00
N LYS A 20 8.19 8.62 9.18
CA LYS A 20 7.17 8.62 10.24
C LYS A 20 5.74 8.73 9.72
N GLU A 21 5.54 9.15 8.47
CA GLU A 21 4.22 9.52 7.96
C GLU A 21 3.60 8.44 7.08
N LEU A 22 4.41 7.76 6.25
CA LEU A 22 3.91 6.78 5.30
C LEU A 22 3.76 5.39 5.92
N ILE A 23 2.95 5.30 6.98
CA ILE A 23 2.64 4.07 7.68
C ILE A 23 1.36 3.45 7.11
N ILE A 24 1.50 2.25 6.55
CA ILE A 24 0.36 1.41 6.21
C ILE A 24 -0.11 0.77 7.51
N SER A 25 -1.37 0.93 7.85
CA SER A 25 -1.96 0.39 9.06
C SER A 25 -2.93 -0.74 8.73
N CYS A 26 -2.96 -1.75 9.59
CA CYS A 26 -3.90 -2.87 9.51
C CYS A 26 -4.40 -3.21 10.91
N GLU A 27 -5.68 -3.53 11.03
CA GLU A 27 -6.33 -3.98 12.27
C GLU A 27 -6.96 -5.36 12.04
N LEU A 28 -6.69 -6.28 12.94
CA LEU A 28 -7.28 -7.62 12.96
C LEU A 28 -8.14 -7.75 14.21
N GLN A 29 -9.42 -8.04 14.05
CA GLN A 29 -10.31 -8.35 15.16
C GLN A 29 -10.40 -9.87 15.32
N LEU A 30 -9.99 -10.38 16.49
CA LEU A 30 -10.02 -11.80 16.82
C LEU A 30 -11.32 -12.20 17.53
N ALA A 31 -11.72 -13.46 17.34
CA ALA A 31 -12.87 -14.05 18.02
C ALA A 31 -12.55 -14.43 19.47
N GLN A 32 -11.32 -14.85 19.74
CA GLN A 32 -10.85 -15.30 21.04
C GLN A 32 -9.64 -14.46 21.47
N PRO A 33 -9.42 -14.29 22.78
CA PRO A 33 -8.26 -13.56 23.29
C PRO A 33 -6.97 -14.35 23.07
N ILE A 34 -5.88 -13.61 22.87
CA ILE A 34 -4.50 -14.11 22.85
C ILE A 34 -3.64 -13.31 23.82
N THR A 35 -2.44 -13.80 24.12
CA THR A 35 -1.48 -13.05 24.94
C THR A 35 -0.44 -12.35 24.08
N VAL A 36 0.15 -11.28 24.59
CA VAL A 36 1.22 -10.57 23.89
C VAL A 36 2.48 -11.44 23.74
N GLU A 37 2.75 -12.31 24.70
CA GLU A 37 3.85 -13.26 24.67
C GLU A 37 3.71 -14.24 23.51
N ASN A 38 2.52 -14.81 23.32
CA ASN A 38 2.23 -15.70 22.19
C ASN A 38 2.34 -14.96 20.85
N LEU A 39 1.90 -13.71 20.79
CA LEU A 39 2.05 -12.89 19.59
C LEU A 39 3.53 -12.58 19.31
N ARG A 40 4.36 -12.29 20.34
CA ARG A 40 5.81 -12.10 20.22
C ARG A 40 6.51 -13.31 19.64
N LEU A 41 6.23 -14.49 20.19
CA LEU A 41 6.77 -15.75 19.71
C LEU A 41 6.39 -16.03 18.25
N LEU A 42 5.12 -15.81 17.91
CA LEU A 42 4.63 -16.00 16.54
C LEU A 42 5.31 -15.05 15.55
N VAL A 43 5.44 -13.76 15.90
CA VAL A 43 6.12 -12.75 15.06
C VAL A 43 7.60 -13.09 14.91
N GLN A 44 8.27 -13.50 15.99
CA GLN A 44 9.66 -13.92 15.96
C GLN A 44 9.84 -15.11 15.02
N GLU A 45 9.08 -16.17 15.21
CA GLU A 45 9.20 -17.41 14.46
C GLU A 45 8.83 -17.24 12.99
N ARG A 46 7.70 -16.55 12.72
CA ARG A 46 7.12 -16.53 11.37
C ARG A 46 7.51 -15.34 10.52
N LEU A 47 7.88 -14.21 11.13
CA LEU A 47 8.27 -13.00 10.38
C LEU A 47 9.75 -12.67 10.52
N ILE A 48 10.25 -12.45 11.72
CA ILE A 48 11.64 -11.98 11.92
C ILE A 48 12.63 -13.01 11.38
N ASN A 49 12.43 -14.30 11.67
CA ASN A 49 13.30 -15.38 11.20
C ASN A 49 13.18 -15.67 9.70
N ASN A 50 12.08 -15.28 9.05
CA ASN A 50 11.82 -15.63 7.64
C ASN A 50 11.97 -14.45 6.67
N PHE A 51 11.88 -13.22 7.14
CA PHE A 51 11.96 -12.04 6.29
C PHE A 51 13.07 -11.10 6.77
N GLU A 52 14.19 -11.10 6.10
CA GLU A 52 15.34 -10.23 6.41
C GLU A 52 14.93 -8.75 6.58
N ARG A 53 13.90 -8.29 5.88
CA ARG A 53 13.42 -6.91 5.94
C ARG A 53 12.92 -6.49 7.31
N PHE A 54 12.45 -7.41 8.14
CA PHE A 54 12.02 -7.11 9.51
C PHE A 54 13.19 -6.70 10.43
N SER A 55 14.42 -7.00 10.03
CA SER A 55 15.64 -6.56 10.75
C SER A 55 16.31 -5.33 10.13
N TRP A 56 15.72 -4.70 9.10
CA TRP A 56 16.34 -3.56 8.44
C TRP A 56 16.04 -2.24 9.16
N ILE A 57 17.12 -1.50 9.47
CA ILE A 57 17.07 -0.07 9.81
C ILE A 57 17.29 0.68 8.50
N ILE A 58 16.35 1.56 8.13
CA ILE A 58 16.37 2.30 6.87
C ILE A 58 16.76 3.75 7.15
N SER A 59 17.76 4.26 6.45
CA SER A 59 18.16 5.67 6.55
C SER A 59 17.33 6.54 5.58
N SER A 60 17.23 7.83 5.90
CA SER A 60 16.58 8.84 5.03
C SER A 60 17.23 9.02 3.64
N ALA A 61 18.42 8.44 3.43
CA ALA A 61 19.09 8.39 2.13
C ALA A 61 18.78 7.10 1.33
N GLY A 62 17.98 6.19 1.90
CA GLY A 62 17.58 4.93 1.25
C GLY A 62 18.64 3.84 1.29
N TYR A 63 19.41 3.77 2.37
CA TYR A 63 20.31 2.67 2.67
C TYR A 63 19.77 1.85 3.86
N THR A 64 20.11 0.56 3.88
CA THR A 64 19.74 -0.35 4.96
C THR A 64 20.96 -0.79 5.73
N SER A 65 20.79 -0.99 7.05
CA SER A 65 21.66 -1.73 7.93
C SER A 65 20.85 -2.76 8.71
N ARG A 66 21.49 -3.79 9.26
CA ARG A 66 20.81 -4.77 10.11
C ARG A 66 20.79 -4.33 11.56
N ALA A 67 19.70 -4.61 12.22
CA ALA A 67 19.51 -4.40 13.66
C ALA A 67 20.08 -5.58 14.47
N ASN A 68 21.39 -5.84 14.36
CA ASN A 68 22.01 -7.05 14.91
C ASN A 68 21.99 -7.13 16.45
N ASN A 69 21.89 -5.97 17.13
CA ASN A 69 21.95 -5.89 18.59
C ASN A 69 20.62 -5.47 19.24
N LEU A 70 19.52 -5.50 18.48
CA LEU A 70 18.21 -5.14 18.99
C LEU A 70 17.37 -6.40 19.23
N ASP A 71 16.72 -6.45 20.38
CA ASP A 71 15.63 -7.39 20.58
C ASP A 71 14.40 -6.92 19.79
N LEU A 72 14.18 -7.56 18.64
CA LEU A 72 13.10 -7.19 17.72
C LEU A 72 11.71 -7.60 18.25
N THR A 73 11.63 -8.46 19.26
CA THR A 73 10.34 -8.83 19.86
C THR A 73 9.73 -7.65 20.64
N GLN A 74 10.51 -6.66 21.03
CA GLN A 74 10.03 -5.42 21.65
C GLN A 74 9.22 -4.53 20.70
N HIS A 75 9.23 -4.79 19.39
CA HIS A 75 8.32 -4.16 18.44
C HIS A 75 6.89 -4.74 18.50
N VAL A 76 6.66 -5.75 19.34
CA VAL A 76 5.34 -6.29 19.64
C VAL A 76 4.96 -5.83 21.05
N THR A 77 4.06 -4.88 21.13
CA THR A 77 3.61 -4.20 22.36
C THR A 77 2.19 -4.60 22.75
N ALA A 78 1.73 -4.16 23.90
CA ALA A 78 0.34 -4.36 24.35
C ALA A 78 -0.23 -3.05 24.91
N ASN A 79 -1.45 -2.70 24.42
CA ASN A 79 -2.19 -1.50 24.82
C ASN A 79 -1.42 -0.18 24.66
N GLU A 80 -0.52 -0.14 23.68
CA GLU A 80 0.23 1.06 23.31
C GLU A 80 -0.32 1.68 22.02
N GLN A 81 0.24 2.80 21.63
CA GLN A 81 -0.01 3.40 20.32
C GLN A 81 1.08 2.95 19.33
N ILE A 82 0.72 2.73 18.08
CA ILE A 82 1.69 2.49 17.01
C ILE A 82 2.53 3.76 16.79
N VAL A 83 3.82 3.69 17.11
CA VAL A 83 4.79 4.77 16.91
C VAL A 83 6.04 4.20 16.25
N ILE A 84 6.23 4.54 14.97
CA ILE A 84 7.40 4.08 14.22
C ILE A 84 8.61 4.97 14.53
N ASP A 85 9.64 4.37 15.10
CA ASP A 85 10.93 5.02 15.36
C ASP A 85 11.85 4.85 14.14
N PRO A 86 12.31 5.95 13.49
CA PRO A 86 13.22 5.87 12.35
C PRO A 86 14.58 5.27 12.63
N GLN A 87 14.98 5.18 13.91
CA GLN A 87 16.26 4.58 14.33
C GLN A 87 16.14 3.05 14.52
N ARG A 88 14.96 2.49 14.38
CA ARG A 88 14.63 1.07 14.53
C ARG A 88 14.04 0.50 13.23
N PRO A 89 13.82 -0.82 13.11
CA PRO A 89 13.04 -1.38 12.03
C PRO A 89 11.65 -0.76 11.94
N LEU A 90 11.23 -0.37 10.75
CA LEU A 90 10.06 0.48 10.50
C LEU A 90 8.74 -0.30 10.52
N TRP A 91 8.50 -1.06 11.58
CA TRP A 91 7.27 -1.82 11.80
C TRP A 91 6.97 -1.96 13.30
N GLN A 92 5.71 -2.14 13.62
CA GLN A 92 5.26 -2.42 14.99
C GLN A 92 3.96 -3.22 14.95
N PHE A 93 3.80 -4.14 15.90
CA PHE A 93 2.55 -4.81 16.24
C PHE A 93 2.11 -4.36 17.63
N ASN A 94 0.80 -4.18 17.81
CA ASN A 94 0.24 -3.82 19.11
C ASN A 94 -1.01 -4.67 19.38
N LEU A 95 -1.04 -5.35 20.50
CA LEU A 95 -2.20 -6.12 20.97
C LEU A 95 -3.05 -5.24 21.89
N VAL A 96 -4.28 -4.95 21.50
CA VAL A 96 -5.21 -4.11 22.27
C VAL A 96 -6.32 -4.97 22.83
N GLY A 97 -6.49 -4.95 24.15
CA GLY A 97 -7.58 -5.67 24.84
C GLY A 97 -7.60 -7.18 24.56
N ASN A 98 -6.45 -7.79 24.27
CA ASN A 98 -6.24 -9.21 23.98
C ASN A 98 -6.97 -9.78 22.73
N THR A 99 -7.82 -9.00 22.07
CA THR A 99 -8.62 -9.47 20.91
C THR A 99 -8.42 -8.63 19.64
N LYS A 100 -7.71 -7.52 19.72
CA LYS A 100 -7.44 -6.66 18.56
C LYS A 100 -5.93 -6.53 18.34
N ILE A 101 -5.45 -6.85 17.13
CA ILE A 101 -4.06 -6.65 16.74
C ILE A 101 -4.00 -5.48 15.77
N GLU A 102 -3.22 -4.48 16.10
CA GLU A 102 -2.87 -3.37 15.23
C GLU A 102 -1.47 -3.58 14.66
N ILE A 103 -1.30 -3.36 13.37
CA ILE A 103 -0.04 -3.53 12.66
C ILE A 103 0.27 -2.23 11.94
N GLY A 104 1.43 -1.66 12.19
CA GLY A 104 1.96 -0.52 11.46
C GLY A 104 3.25 -0.91 10.73
N VAL A 105 3.33 -0.60 9.43
CA VAL A 105 4.54 -0.85 8.62
C VAL A 105 4.77 0.33 7.69
N HIS A 106 5.98 0.88 7.71
CA HIS A 106 6.32 1.97 6.80
C HIS A 106 6.39 1.49 5.34
N HIS A 107 5.93 2.31 4.41
CA HIS A 107 5.81 1.96 2.99
C HIS A 107 7.15 1.63 2.31
N ALA A 108 8.27 2.16 2.82
CA ALA A 108 9.61 1.78 2.35
C ALA A 108 9.98 0.30 2.65
N LEU A 109 9.32 -0.31 3.64
CA LEU A 109 9.55 -1.71 4.02
C LEU A 109 8.62 -2.67 3.27
N ALA A 110 7.34 -2.30 3.12
CA ALA A 110 6.29 -3.16 2.59
C ALA A 110 5.19 -2.37 1.87
N ASP A 111 4.43 -3.03 1.01
CA ASP A 111 3.21 -2.54 0.40
C ASP A 111 1.97 -3.32 0.88
N GLY A 112 0.78 -2.97 0.40
CA GLY A 112 -0.46 -3.66 0.76
C GLY A 112 -0.44 -5.15 0.45
N LEU A 113 0.19 -5.58 -0.66
CA LEU A 113 0.35 -7.00 -0.98
C LEU A 113 1.36 -7.70 -0.06
N SER A 114 2.37 -6.98 0.40
CA SER A 114 3.30 -7.46 1.41
C SER A 114 2.60 -7.67 2.75
N LEU A 115 1.65 -6.78 3.13
CA LEU A 115 0.82 -7.01 4.32
C LEU A 115 -0.01 -8.28 4.20
N VAL A 116 -0.61 -8.56 3.05
CA VAL A 116 -1.31 -9.84 2.81
C VAL A 116 -0.35 -11.02 2.95
N ALA A 117 0.88 -10.90 2.47
CA ALA A 117 1.90 -11.95 2.63
C ALA A 117 2.29 -12.14 4.10
N ILE A 118 2.40 -11.05 4.87
CA ILE A 118 2.64 -11.07 6.32
C ILE A 118 1.48 -11.80 7.02
N LEU A 119 0.24 -11.42 6.75
CA LEU A 119 -0.95 -12.04 7.35
C LEU A 119 -1.02 -13.55 7.05
N ARG A 120 -0.76 -13.96 5.80
CA ARG A 120 -0.71 -15.38 5.42
C ARG A 120 0.39 -16.15 6.12
N LYS A 121 1.49 -15.51 6.46
CA LYS A 121 2.57 -16.14 7.24
C LYS A 121 2.21 -16.27 8.71
N LEU A 122 1.51 -15.29 9.28
CA LEU A 122 1.07 -15.31 10.67
C LEU A 122 -0.07 -16.31 10.89
N THR A 123 -0.94 -16.48 9.89
CA THR A 123 -2.09 -17.38 9.97
C THR A 123 -1.70 -18.83 9.60
N GLU A 124 -2.55 -19.78 9.96
CA GLU A 124 -2.35 -21.21 9.73
C GLU A 124 -2.78 -21.64 8.32
N GLU A 125 -3.07 -20.67 7.44
CA GLU A 125 -3.49 -20.96 6.09
C GLU A 125 -2.35 -21.65 5.32
N LYS A 126 -2.57 -22.90 4.90
CA LYS A 126 -1.70 -23.53 3.92
C LYS A 126 -1.72 -22.64 2.68
N PRO A 127 -0.57 -22.24 2.11
CA PRO A 127 -0.55 -21.39 0.95
C PRO A 127 -1.38 -22.06 -0.15
N GLY A 128 -2.60 -21.57 -0.34
CA GLY A 128 -3.43 -21.96 -1.47
C GLY A 128 -2.56 -21.75 -2.70
N VAL A 129 -2.49 -22.76 -3.56
CA VAL A 129 -1.74 -22.70 -4.82
C VAL A 129 -2.31 -21.52 -5.60
N ILE A 130 -1.66 -20.35 -5.47
CA ILE A 130 -1.93 -19.24 -6.39
C ILE A 130 -1.57 -19.83 -7.75
N SER A 131 -2.60 -20.11 -8.54
CA SER A 131 -2.46 -20.67 -9.89
C SER A 131 -1.41 -19.84 -10.61
N ARG A 132 -0.22 -20.41 -10.77
CA ARG A 132 0.87 -19.83 -11.54
C ARG A 132 0.46 -19.89 -13.00
N THR A 133 -0.24 -18.91 -13.49
CA THR A 133 -0.31 -18.70 -14.93
C THR A 133 1.10 -18.35 -15.40
N LYS A 134 1.82 -19.38 -15.86
CA LYS A 134 3.10 -19.23 -16.57
C LYS A 134 2.83 -18.57 -17.92
N SER A 135 2.68 -17.26 -17.93
CA SER A 135 2.81 -16.53 -19.19
C SER A 135 4.30 -16.24 -19.41
N ARG A 136 4.92 -17.05 -20.23
CA ARG A 136 6.31 -16.94 -20.66
C ARG A 136 6.37 -16.16 -21.99
N ASN A 137 5.69 -15.04 -22.07
CA ASN A 137 5.77 -14.21 -23.27
C ASN A 137 7.02 -13.34 -23.18
N LYS A 138 7.94 -13.51 -24.14
CA LYS A 138 9.05 -12.56 -24.38
C LYS A 138 8.42 -11.18 -24.62
N PRO A 139 9.03 -10.09 -24.13
CA PRO A 139 8.53 -8.75 -24.40
C PRO A 139 8.49 -8.55 -25.93
N SER A 140 7.31 -8.32 -26.45
CA SER A 140 7.14 -8.00 -27.87
C SER A 140 7.46 -6.52 -28.09
N TRP A 141 7.90 -6.15 -29.29
CA TRP A 141 8.12 -4.75 -29.67
C TRP A 141 6.87 -3.89 -29.43
N SER A 142 5.69 -4.45 -29.63
CA SER A 142 4.41 -3.77 -29.32
C SER A 142 4.28 -3.46 -27.83
N MET A 143 4.77 -4.32 -26.95
CA MET A 143 4.77 -4.06 -25.49
C MET A 143 5.73 -2.92 -25.13
N VAL A 144 6.90 -2.87 -25.74
CA VAL A 144 7.86 -1.78 -25.52
C VAL A 144 7.27 -0.44 -25.96
N LEU A 145 6.69 -0.37 -27.17
CA LEU A 145 6.05 0.85 -27.69
C LEU A 145 4.89 1.30 -26.79
N ARG A 146 4.02 0.38 -26.36
CA ARG A 146 2.92 0.70 -25.40
C ARG A 146 3.46 1.21 -24.08
N THR A 147 4.57 0.67 -23.60
CA THR A 147 5.19 1.15 -22.35
C THR A 147 5.71 2.57 -22.51
N ILE A 148 6.40 2.88 -23.61
CA ILE A 148 6.88 4.22 -23.89
C ILE A 148 5.71 5.21 -23.99
N GLN A 149 4.66 4.87 -24.75
CA GLN A 149 3.43 5.66 -24.82
C GLN A 149 2.81 5.85 -23.43
N GLY A 150 2.78 4.80 -22.61
CA GLY A 150 2.28 4.84 -21.23
C GLY A 150 3.09 5.78 -20.33
N VAL A 151 4.43 5.82 -20.49
CA VAL A 151 5.28 6.79 -19.76
C VAL A 151 4.93 8.22 -20.16
N PHE A 152 4.85 8.51 -21.47
CA PHE A 152 4.50 9.85 -21.94
C PHE A 152 3.10 10.27 -21.48
N LYS A 153 2.12 9.37 -21.56
CA LYS A 153 0.74 9.66 -21.13
C LYS A 153 0.68 9.91 -19.62
N ALA A 154 1.33 9.09 -18.80
CA ALA A 154 1.37 9.29 -17.36
C ALA A 154 2.07 10.61 -16.97
N LEU A 155 3.19 10.94 -17.62
CA LEU A 155 3.87 12.24 -17.43
C LEU A 155 2.97 13.41 -17.84
N PHE A 156 2.35 13.32 -19.02
CA PHE A 156 1.43 14.35 -19.51
C PHE A 156 0.27 14.55 -18.53
N THR A 157 -0.35 13.45 -18.07
CA THR A 157 -1.43 13.50 -17.09
C THR A 157 -0.99 14.23 -15.81
N ILE A 158 0.21 13.95 -15.29
CA ILE A 158 0.74 14.61 -14.09
C ILE A 158 1.03 16.09 -14.37
N LEU A 159 1.69 16.40 -15.47
CA LEU A 159 2.12 17.79 -15.79
C LEU A 159 0.95 18.75 -16.04
N PHE A 160 -0.14 18.25 -16.64
CA PHE A 160 -1.31 19.06 -17.00
C PHE A 160 -2.48 18.94 -16.04
N SER A 161 -2.32 18.20 -14.94
CA SER A 161 -3.32 18.16 -13.87
C SER A 161 -3.18 19.37 -12.93
N PRO A 162 -4.26 19.81 -12.29
CA PRO A 162 -4.20 20.86 -11.30
C PRO A 162 -3.32 20.42 -10.12
N ASN A 163 -2.44 21.32 -9.70
CA ASN A 163 -1.67 21.12 -8.48
C ASN A 163 -2.63 21.20 -7.28
N VAL A 164 -2.63 20.19 -6.45
CA VAL A 164 -3.35 20.22 -5.17
C VAL A 164 -2.57 21.15 -4.28
N LYS A 165 -3.06 22.41 -4.14
CA LYS A 165 -2.45 23.38 -3.23
C LYS A 165 -2.37 22.72 -1.86
N MET A 166 -1.16 22.55 -1.38
CA MET A 166 -0.94 22.33 0.04
C MET A 166 -1.39 23.64 0.71
N THR A 167 -2.66 23.71 1.11
CA THR A 167 -3.03 24.66 2.15
C THR A 167 -2.06 24.38 3.29
N ASN A 168 -1.44 25.41 3.84
CA ASN A 168 -0.59 25.32 5.03
C ASN A 168 -1.43 24.74 6.17
N LEU A 169 -1.68 23.47 6.09
CA LEU A 169 -2.22 22.66 7.15
C LEU A 169 -1.05 22.38 8.07
N GLU A 170 -0.72 23.41 8.87
CA GLU A 170 -0.10 23.17 10.15
C GLU A 170 -0.92 22.07 10.82
N THR A 171 -0.39 20.87 10.73
CA THR A 171 -0.46 19.79 11.73
C THR A 171 -1.72 19.61 12.56
N SER A 172 -2.91 19.92 12.11
CA SER A 172 -4.08 19.28 12.69
C SER A 172 -4.23 17.90 12.03
N LYS A 173 -3.59 16.90 12.61
CA LYS A 173 -3.72 15.47 12.24
C LYS A 173 -5.12 14.94 12.62
N ASN A 174 -6.16 15.62 12.22
CA ASN A 174 -7.52 15.12 12.36
C ASN A 174 -7.79 14.15 11.21
N TYR A 175 -7.17 12.98 11.29
CA TYR A 175 -7.54 11.84 10.45
C TYR A 175 -8.82 11.24 11.02
N SER A 176 -9.95 11.42 10.38
CA SER A 176 -11.10 10.56 10.68
C SER A 176 -10.92 9.25 9.94
N ALA A 177 -10.64 8.16 10.66
CA ALA A 177 -10.65 6.82 10.10
C ALA A 177 -12.04 6.22 10.33
N THR A 178 -12.83 6.12 9.27
CA THR A 178 -14.12 5.45 9.31
C THR A 178 -14.04 4.12 8.57
N SER A 179 -14.71 3.12 9.05
CA SER A 179 -14.77 1.81 8.41
C SER A 179 -16.23 1.39 8.29
N TRP A 180 -16.62 0.94 7.09
CA TRP A 180 -17.96 0.42 6.83
C TRP A 180 -17.86 -1.04 6.42
N VAL A 181 -18.72 -1.87 6.99
CA VAL A 181 -18.91 -3.24 6.52
C VAL A 181 -20.09 -3.22 5.55
N ARG A 182 -19.86 -3.62 4.31
CA ARG A 182 -20.94 -3.81 3.36
C ARG A 182 -21.18 -5.31 3.18
N PRO A 183 -22.40 -5.82 3.49
CA PRO A 183 -22.70 -7.23 3.28
C PRO A 183 -22.72 -7.55 1.78
N ASP A 184 -22.00 -8.48 1.43
CA ASP A 184 -21.99 -9.61 0.56
C ASP A 184 -22.87 -9.66 -0.72
N ARG A 185 -22.79 -8.66 -1.57
CA ARG A 185 -23.20 -8.86 -2.97
C ARG A 185 -22.12 -8.51 -4.01
N LEU A 186 -20.91 -8.31 -3.57
CA LEU A 186 -19.80 -7.84 -4.40
C LEU A 186 -18.72 -8.95 -4.53
N THR A 187 -19.01 -10.03 -5.26
CA THR A 187 -18.11 -11.20 -5.34
C THR A 187 -17.23 -11.29 -6.58
N ASN A 188 -17.20 -10.27 -7.44
CA ASN A 188 -16.47 -10.29 -8.70
C ASN A 188 -15.54 -9.07 -8.90
N ARG A 189 -14.68 -9.10 -9.92
CA ARG A 189 -13.79 -7.98 -10.32
C ARG A 189 -14.53 -6.64 -10.58
N THR A 190 -15.82 -6.68 -10.78
CA THR A 190 -16.72 -5.53 -10.87
C THR A 190 -16.79 -4.69 -9.60
N ASP A 191 -16.41 -5.26 -8.46
CA ASP A 191 -16.60 -4.65 -7.16
C ASP A 191 -15.72 -3.44 -6.94
N PHE A 192 -14.43 -3.52 -7.31
CA PHE A 192 -13.52 -2.39 -7.22
C PHE A 192 -13.92 -1.25 -8.17
N GLU A 193 -14.38 -1.58 -9.38
CA GLU A 193 -14.85 -0.61 -10.37
C GLU A 193 -16.11 0.11 -9.87
N THR A 194 -17.06 -0.60 -9.27
CA THR A 194 -18.25 -0.02 -8.65
C THR A 194 -17.92 0.83 -7.43
N ILE A 195 -16.97 0.39 -6.59
CA ILE A 195 -16.48 1.19 -5.46
C ILE A 195 -15.84 2.49 -5.98
N LEU A 196 -14.99 2.39 -6.98
CA LEU A 196 -14.31 3.53 -7.59
C LEU A 196 -15.32 4.55 -8.16
N GLU A 197 -16.36 4.08 -8.86
CA GLU A 197 -17.41 4.93 -9.43
C GLU A 197 -18.22 5.64 -8.34
N ASN A 198 -18.69 4.91 -7.33
CA ASN A 198 -19.45 5.47 -6.22
C ASN A 198 -18.65 6.50 -5.42
N LEU A 199 -17.35 6.24 -5.19
CA LEU A 199 -16.48 7.15 -4.45
C LEU A 199 -16.21 8.45 -5.22
N ILE A 200 -16.10 8.38 -6.54
CA ILE A 200 -15.85 9.58 -7.36
C ILE A 200 -17.09 10.46 -7.50
N LEU A 201 -18.26 9.84 -7.38
CA LEU A 201 -19.55 10.56 -7.39
C LEU A 201 -19.93 11.10 -6.01
N ASP A 202 -19.17 10.74 -4.95
CA ASP A 202 -19.42 11.25 -3.60
C ASP A 202 -19.11 12.75 -3.50
N PRO A 203 -20.13 13.62 -3.29
CA PRO A 203 -19.93 15.06 -3.19
C PRO A 203 -19.02 15.46 -2.02
N ALA A 204 -18.98 14.65 -0.96
CA ALA A 204 -18.16 14.92 0.23
C ALA A 204 -16.65 14.88 -0.07
N LEU A 205 -16.23 14.23 -1.14
CA LEU A 205 -14.82 14.17 -1.55
C LEU A 205 -14.38 15.37 -2.41
N GLU A 206 -15.30 16.22 -2.86
CA GLU A 206 -15.03 17.44 -3.66
C GLU A 206 -14.07 17.23 -4.84
N ILE A 207 -14.14 16.04 -5.50
CA ILE A 207 -13.23 15.72 -6.59
C ILE A 207 -13.58 16.53 -7.83
N LYS A 208 -12.71 17.47 -8.19
CA LYS A 208 -12.87 18.37 -9.35
C LYS A 208 -12.49 17.64 -10.65
N GLU A 209 -12.92 18.22 -11.76
CA GLU A 209 -12.48 17.79 -13.09
C GLU A 209 -10.97 17.89 -13.22
N ASN A 210 -10.37 16.94 -13.94
CA ASN A 210 -8.92 16.75 -14.11
C ASN A 210 -8.13 16.47 -12.81
N SER A 211 -8.80 16.28 -11.65
CA SER A 211 -8.12 15.77 -10.46
C SER A 211 -7.60 14.37 -10.71
N ILE A 212 -6.38 14.09 -10.27
CA ILE A 212 -5.78 12.75 -10.38
C ILE A 212 -6.11 11.93 -9.13
N ILE A 213 -6.69 10.76 -9.34
CA ILE A 213 -6.80 9.72 -8.33
C ILE A 213 -5.74 8.69 -8.61
N ALA A 214 -4.90 8.39 -7.64
CA ALA A 214 -3.91 7.36 -7.78
C ALA A 214 -4.51 5.99 -7.43
N VAL A 215 -4.35 5.03 -8.35
CA VAL A 215 -4.79 3.65 -8.14
C VAL A 215 -3.57 2.74 -8.13
N PRO A 216 -3.25 2.10 -6.98
CA PRO A 216 -2.16 1.12 -6.92
C PRO A 216 -2.56 -0.16 -7.64
N ILE A 217 -1.81 -0.52 -8.68
CA ILE A 217 -2.04 -1.73 -9.48
C ILE A 217 -0.84 -2.65 -9.36
N SER A 218 -1.08 -3.90 -8.97
CA SER A 218 -0.03 -4.91 -8.87
C SER A 218 0.61 -5.18 -10.23
N ILE A 219 1.94 -5.17 -10.27
CA ILE A 219 2.73 -5.53 -11.46
C ILE A 219 3.25 -6.97 -11.41
N SER A 220 2.93 -7.73 -10.37
CA SER A 220 3.40 -9.11 -10.22
C SER A 220 2.96 -10.01 -11.38
N SER A 221 1.78 -9.78 -11.94
CA SER A 221 1.27 -10.46 -13.13
C SER A 221 2.03 -10.08 -14.41
N LEU A 222 2.63 -8.89 -14.46
CA LEU A 222 3.33 -8.36 -15.64
C LEU A 222 4.81 -8.76 -15.65
N THR A 223 5.41 -8.98 -14.49
CA THR A 223 6.86 -9.23 -14.36
C THR A 223 7.25 -10.68 -14.17
N ASN A 224 6.29 -11.63 -14.09
CA ASN A 224 6.50 -13.07 -13.82
C ASN A 224 7.43 -13.38 -12.62
N ARG A 225 7.79 -12.40 -11.81
CA ARG A 225 8.65 -12.55 -10.65
C ARG A 225 7.80 -12.53 -9.38
N ILE A 226 7.17 -13.66 -9.09
CA ILE A 226 6.66 -13.91 -7.73
C ILE A 226 7.90 -14.23 -6.87
N ASN A 227 8.60 -13.20 -6.45
CA ASN A 227 9.49 -13.35 -5.33
C ASN A 227 8.61 -13.39 -4.08
N ASN A 228 8.70 -14.45 -3.30
CA ASN A 228 8.04 -14.60 -1.99
C ASN A 228 8.54 -13.57 -0.94
N GLY A 229 9.20 -12.50 -1.36
CA GLY A 229 9.75 -11.46 -0.53
C GLY A 229 8.82 -10.25 -0.40
N LEU A 230 8.94 -9.56 0.72
CA LEU A 230 8.31 -8.26 0.97
C LEU A 230 8.90 -7.18 0.04
N GLY A 231 8.18 -6.08 -0.13
CA GLY A 231 8.62 -4.90 -0.88
C GLY A 231 7.54 -4.34 -1.78
N ASN A 232 7.83 -3.22 -2.43
CA ASN A 232 6.86 -2.52 -3.27
C ASN A 232 6.77 -3.15 -4.66
N LYS A 233 5.62 -3.75 -4.98
CA LYS A 233 5.37 -4.52 -6.23
C LYS A 233 4.16 -4.01 -7.01
N PHE A 234 3.87 -2.73 -6.90
CA PHE A 234 2.77 -2.09 -7.61
C PHE A 234 3.24 -0.84 -8.36
N ALA A 235 2.42 -0.39 -9.28
CA ALA A 235 2.51 0.92 -9.90
C ALA A 235 1.40 1.81 -9.32
N LEU A 236 1.72 3.04 -8.96
CA LEU A 236 0.75 4.04 -8.57
C LEU A 236 0.28 4.75 -9.84
N SER A 237 -0.80 4.27 -10.43
CA SER A 237 -1.26 4.70 -11.74
C SER A 237 -2.15 5.93 -11.62
N PRO A 238 -1.85 7.05 -12.33
CA PRO A 238 -2.66 8.25 -12.29
C PRO A 238 -3.93 8.06 -13.11
N LEU A 239 -5.09 8.25 -12.49
CA LEU A 239 -6.41 8.16 -13.09
C LEU A 239 -7.07 9.54 -13.04
N PRO A 240 -7.15 10.29 -14.16
CA PRO A 240 -7.78 11.60 -14.19
C PRO A 240 -9.31 11.47 -14.19
N LYS A 241 -10.00 12.29 -13.39
CA LYS A 241 -11.45 12.46 -13.49
C LYS A 241 -11.78 13.31 -14.69
N LYS A 242 -12.52 12.78 -15.64
CA LYS A 242 -13.02 13.51 -16.83
C LYS A 242 -14.54 13.62 -16.76
N SER A 243 -15.11 14.76 -17.18
CA SER A 243 -16.55 14.99 -17.16
C SER A 243 -17.33 14.15 -18.17
N GLN A 244 -16.70 13.78 -19.28
CA GLN A 244 -17.35 13.11 -20.41
C GLN A 244 -17.14 11.59 -20.45
N ILE A 245 -16.30 11.04 -19.59
CA ILE A 245 -15.93 9.61 -19.62
C ILE A 245 -16.13 9.03 -18.23
N SER A 246 -16.80 7.87 -18.16
CA SER A 246 -16.89 7.11 -16.91
C SER A 246 -15.48 6.81 -16.38
N ILE A 247 -15.28 7.02 -15.09
CA ILE A 247 -14.00 6.70 -14.42
C ILE A 247 -13.63 5.22 -14.55
N VAL A 248 -14.63 4.36 -14.63
CA VAL A 248 -14.46 2.91 -14.85
C VAL A 248 -13.90 2.64 -16.24
N ASP A 249 -14.37 3.33 -17.25
CA ASP A 249 -13.87 3.17 -18.62
C ASP A 249 -12.46 3.74 -18.77
N GLU A 250 -12.16 4.86 -18.13
CA GLU A 250 -10.79 5.39 -18.06
C GLU A 250 -9.85 4.41 -17.34
N PHE A 251 -10.29 3.83 -16.22
CA PHE A 251 -9.54 2.80 -15.50
C PHE A 251 -9.28 1.54 -16.34
N ARG A 252 -10.28 1.06 -17.07
CA ARG A 252 -10.14 -0.08 -17.99
C ARG A 252 -9.19 0.24 -19.14
N THR A 253 -9.29 1.44 -19.69
CA THR A 253 -8.43 1.94 -20.76
C THR A 253 -6.97 2.04 -20.30
N MET A 254 -6.73 2.64 -19.14
CA MET A 254 -5.42 2.74 -18.50
C MET A 254 -4.74 1.36 -18.34
N LYS A 255 -5.49 0.35 -17.89
CA LYS A 255 -4.96 -1.02 -17.79
C LYS A 255 -4.56 -1.63 -19.13
N LYS A 256 -5.25 -1.29 -20.22
CA LYS A 256 -4.98 -1.83 -21.56
C LYS A 256 -3.85 -1.11 -22.29
N GLN A 257 -3.66 0.18 -22.06
CA GLN A 257 -2.75 1.04 -22.84
C GLN A 257 -1.31 1.09 -22.34
N GLY A 258 -0.95 0.28 -21.35
CA GLY A 258 0.43 0.24 -20.83
C GLY A 258 0.78 1.37 -19.85
N GLU A 259 -0.17 2.22 -19.47
CA GLU A 259 0.03 3.32 -18.51
C GLU A 259 0.46 2.82 -17.13
N VAL A 260 -0.01 1.64 -16.72
CA VAL A 260 0.43 0.97 -15.49
C VAL A 260 1.94 0.71 -15.51
N LEU A 261 2.47 0.23 -16.65
CA LEU A 261 3.90 0.04 -16.83
C LEU A 261 4.63 1.37 -16.91
N GLY A 262 4.05 2.38 -17.56
CA GLY A 262 4.58 3.75 -17.59
C GLY A 262 4.76 4.32 -16.19
N ALA A 263 3.74 4.29 -15.37
CA ALA A 263 3.78 4.74 -13.97
C ALA A 263 4.81 3.94 -13.14
N TYR A 264 4.93 2.63 -13.39
CA TYR A 264 5.97 1.80 -12.78
C TYR A 264 7.37 2.30 -13.14
N PHE A 265 7.66 2.55 -14.42
CA PHE A 265 8.97 3.02 -14.84
C PHE A 265 9.31 4.42 -14.32
N ILE A 266 8.32 5.32 -14.24
CA ILE A 266 8.47 6.63 -13.59
C ILE A 266 8.89 6.46 -12.13
N SER A 267 8.24 5.56 -11.39
CA SER A 267 8.56 5.30 -9.98
C SER A 267 9.96 4.72 -9.80
N VAL A 268 10.38 3.82 -10.69
CA VAL A 268 11.75 3.27 -10.72
C VAL A 268 12.76 4.37 -11.05
N PHE A 269 12.48 5.21 -12.04
CA PHE A 269 13.33 6.31 -12.44
C PHE A 269 13.57 7.29 -11.28
N ILE A 270 12.51 7.74 -10.61
CA ILE A 270 12.61 8.61 -9.43
C ILE A 270 13.48 7.96 -8.35
N GLY A 271 13.26 6.67 -8.07
CA GLY A 271 14.03 5.93 -7.06
C GLY A 271 15.51 5.72 -7.41
N LEU A 272 15.89 5.80 -8.69
CA LEU A 272 17.28 5.76 -9.15
C LEU A 272 18.01 7.09 -8.98
N MET A 273 17.27 8.21 -8.93
CA MET A 273 17.85 9.55 -8.85
C MET A 273 18.73 9.75 -7.61
N PRO A 274 19.66 10.71 -7.65
CA PRO A 274 20.30 11.23 -6.44
C PRO A 274 19.25 11.70 -5.44
N THR A 275 19.55 11.57 -4.14
CA THR A 275 18.56 11.79 -3.05
C THR A 275 17.83 13.13 -3.15
N TYR A 276 18.56 14.21 -3.46
CA TYR A 276 17.96 15.54 -3.60
C TYR A 276 16.93 15.59 -4.74
N LEU A 277 17.33 15.13 -5.93
CA LEU A 277 16.46 15.14 -7.11
C LEU A 277 15.28 14.18 -6.94
N GLY A 278 15.53 12.99 -6.37
CA GLY A 278 14.48 12.02 -6.08
C GLY A 278 13.41 12.56 -5.12
N ARG A 279 13.81 13.28 -4.08
CA ARG A 279 12.89 13.97 -3.15
C ARG A 279 12.08 15.06 -3.86
N TYR A 280 12.74 15.88 -4.66
CA TYR A 280 12.06 16.92 -5.42
C TYR A 280 11.02 16.33 -6.38
N LEU A 281 11.39 15.34 -7.18
CA LEU A 281 10.48 14.69 -8.13
C LEU A 281 9.34 13.94 -7.42
N SER A 282 9.62 13.27 -6.30
CA SER A 282 8.60 12.60 -5.51
C SER A 282 7.57 13.59 -4.94
N LYS A 283 8.05 14.71 -4.40
CA LYS A 283 7.18 15.81 -3.92
C LYS A 283 6.36 16.42 -5.05
N PHE A 284 6.98 16.65 -6.20
CA PHE A 284 6.30 17.16 -7.39
C PHE A 284 5.16 16.24 -7.83
N VAL A 285 5.44 14.93 -8.01
CA VAL A 285 4.40 13.97 -8.40
C VAL A 285 3.29 13.89 -7.36
N SER A 286 3.63 13.81 -6.07
CA SER A 286 2.64 13.69 -5.00
C SER A 286 1.75 14.93 -4.86
N SER A 287 2.23 16.13 -5.22
CA SER A 287 1.43 17.35 -5.19
C SER A 287 0.35 17.43 -6.27
N HIS A 288 0.38 16.55 -7.26
CA HIS A 288 -0.64 16.46 -8.31
C HIS A 288 -1.66 15.35 -8.06
N ILE A 289 -1.45 14.51 -7.04
CA ILE A 289 -2.37 13.44 -6.68
C ILE A 289 -3.38 13.95 -5.67
N PHE A 290 -4.66 13.97 -6.05
CA PHE A 290 -5.74 14.44 -5.20
C PHE A 290 -6.13 13.43 -4.11
N GLY A 291 -6.13 12.13 -4.44
CA GLY A 291 -6.44 11.05 -3.50
C GLY A 291 -5.98 9.69 -3.98
N ILE A 292 -6.08 8.70 -3.11
CA ILE A 292 -5.73 7.30 -3.41
C ILE A 292 -6.96 6.43 -3.22
N VAL A 293 -7.20 5.51 -4.16
CA VAL A 293 -8.20 4.44 -4.03
C VAL A 293 -7.53 3.11 -4.28
N SER A 294 -7.52 2.24 -3.28
CA SER A 294 -6.88 0.92 -3.35
C SER A 294 -7.85 -0.21 -3.01
N GLY A 295 -7.59 -1.40 -3.55
CA GLY A 295 -8.32 -2.61 -3.21
C GLY A 295 -7.37 -3.77 -2.90
N VAL A 296 -7.60 -4.47 -1.80
CA VAL A 296 -6.78 -5.57 -1.34
C VAL A 296 -7.64 -6.80 -1.07
N GLN A 297 -7.35 -7.91 -1.74
CA GLN A 297 -7.97 -9.20 -1.46
C GLN A 297 -7.07 -10.00 -0.51
N VAL A 298 -7.53 -10.25 0.70
CA VAL A 298 -6.78 -10.99 1.73
C VAL A 298 -7.03 -12.48 1.62
N SER A 299 -8.26 -12.93 1.88
CA SER A 299 -8.67 -14.33 1.82
C SER A 299 -10.17 -14.46 1.54
N LYS A 300 -10.57 -15.56 0.88
CA LYS A 300 -11.99 -15.92 0.70
C LYS A 300 -12.53 -16.71 1.89
N SER A 301 -11.65 -17.32 2.68
CA SER A 301 -11.98 -18.09 3.88
C SER A 301 -11.58 -17.34 5.13
N VAL A 302 -12.21 -17.71 6.26
CA VAL A 302 -11.83 -17.21 7.58
C VAL A 302 -10.44 -17.72 7.93
N LEU A 303 -9.56 -16.80 8.33
CA LEU A 303 -8.20 -17.10 8.76
C LEU A 303 -8.14 -17.30 10.26
N LYS A 304 -7.18 -18.11 10.74
CA LYS A 304 -6.91 -18.32 12.17
C LYS A 304 -5.50 -17.86 12.52
N LEU A 305 -5.36 -17.20 13.66
CA LEU A 305 -4.10 -16.77 14.23
C LEU A 305 -4.02 -17.28 15.66
N LEU A 306 -3.03 -18.12 15.97
CA LEU A 306 -2.92 -18.80 17.28
C LEU A 306 -4.20 -19.54 17.70
N GLY A 307 -4.87 -20.18 16.75
CA GLY A 307 -6.16 -20.84 16.97
C GLY A 307 -7.38 -19.92 16.98
N ALA A 308 -7.22 -18.61 17.21
CA ALA A 308 -8.30 -17.62 17.21
C ALA A 308 -8.72 -17.26 15.78
N GLU A 309 -10.02 -17.27 15.50
CA GLU A 309 -10.55 -16.82 14.21
C GLU A 309 -10.46 -15.30 14.09
N ILE A 310 -10.02 -14.85 12.92
CA ILE A 310 -10.06 -13.42 12.58
C ILE A 310 -11.45 -13.09 12.05
N LYS A 311 -12.20 -12.29 12.81
CA LYS A 311 -13.57 -11.86 12.46
C LYS A 311 -13.59 -10.79 11.41
N GLN A 312 -12.67 -9.83 11.48
CA GLN A 312 -12.63 -8.67 10.60
C GLN A 312 -11.18 -8.23 10.36
N ILE A 313 -10.92 -7.72 9.16
CA ILE A 313 -9.66 -7.09 8.78
C ILE A 313 -9.97 -5.71 8.23
N LYS A 314 -9.31 -4.68 8.78
CA LYS A 314 -9.31 -3.32 8.27
C LYS A 314 -7.91 -2.93 7.86
N ALA A 315 -7.77 -2.09 6.83
CA ALA A 315 -6.46 -1.55 6.45
C ALA A 315 -6.59 -0.14 5.90
N TRP A 316 -5.61 0.69 6.20
CA TRP A 316 -5.54 2.07 5.76
C TRP A 316 -4.22 2.31 5.05
N ALA A 317 -4.29 2.86 3.84
CA ALA A 317 -3.12 3.40 3.18
C ALA A 317 -2.87 4.83 3.67
N PRO A 318 -1.60 5.23 3.82
CA PRO A 318 -1.26 6.58 4.29
C PRO A 318 -1.63 7.62 3.24
N ILE A 319 -1.84 8.86 3.69
CA ILE A 319 -1.99 10.04 2.83
C ILE A 319 -0.61 10.62 2.54
N LEU A 320 -0.32 10.85 1.27
CA LEU A 320 0.90 11.47 0.78
C LEU A 320 0.73 12.99 0.60
N GLY A 321 1.66 13.77 1.10
CA GLY A 321 1.77 15.20 0.75
C GLY A 321 0.46 15.99 0.80
N GLY A 322 0.02 16.53 -0.33
CA GLY A 322 -1.21 17.32 -0.48
C GLY A 322 -2.50 16.55 -0.68
N GLN A 323 -2.48 15.21 -0.63
CA GLN A 323 -3.67 14.40 -0.86
C GLN A 323 -4.78 14.68 0.15
N LYS A 324 -6.01 14.69 -0.33
CA LYS A 324 -7.21 14.94 0.48
C LYS A 324 -7.76 13.67 1.13
N PHE A 325 -7.63 12.53 0.47
CA PHE A 325 -8.14 11.27 1.00
C PHE A 325 -7.33 10.06 0.58
N SER A 326 -7.47 9.00 1.35
CA SER A 326 -7.05 7.64 1.01
C SER A 326 -8.17 6.67 1.36
N ILE A 327 -8.61 5.87 0.40
CA ILE A 327 -9.67 4.88 0.59
C ILE A 327 -9.13 3.51 0.22
N THR A 328 -9.33 2.55 1.12
CA THR A 328 -8.89 1.17 0.95
C THR A 328 -10.06 0.21 1.12
N SER A 329 -10.36 -0.58 0.08
CA SER A 329 -11.28 -1.71 0.19
C SER A 329 -10.52 -2.97 0.56
N VAL A 330 -10.96 -3.66 1.60
CA VAL A 330 -10.41 -4.94 2.06
C VAL A 330 -11.45 -6.03 1.86
N HIS A 331 -11.11 -7.03 1.05
CA HIS A 331 -11.96 -8.18 0.77
C HIS A 331 -11.50 -9.36 1.63
N TYR A 332 -12.32 -9.78 2.58
CA TYR A 332 -11.99 -10.84 3.52
C TYR A 332 -13.22 -11.68 3.88
N ALA A 333 -13.12 -13.00 3.78
CA ALA A 333 -14.12 -13.98 4.20
C ALA A 333 -15.54 -13.73 3.62
N GLY A 334 -15.62 -13.24 2.36
CA GLY A 334 -16.88 -12.89 1.69
C GLY A 334 -17.39 -11.48 1.97
N GLU A 335 -16.76 -10.74 2.86
CA GLU A 335 -17.11 -9.36 3.19
C GLU A 335 -16.15 -8.34 2.57
N VAL A 336 -16.66 -7.12 2.35
CA VAL A 336 -15.86 -5.97 1.91
C VAL A 336 -15.93 -4.88 2.97
N THR A 337 -14.78 -4.50 3.51
CA THR A 337 -14.64 -3.38 4.42
C THR A 337 -14.04 -2.19 3.67
N LEU A 338 -14.70 -1.04 3.69
CA LEU A 338 -14.18 0.22 3.16
C LEU A 338 -13.58 1.03 4.31
N ASN A 339 -12.32 1.39 4.17
CA ASN A 339 -11.59 2.15 5.18
C ASN A 339 -11.08 3.43 4.54
N GLN A 340 -11.39 4.56 5.14
CA GLN A 340 -11.00 5.87 4.61
C GLN A 340 -10.21 6.68 5.62
N VAL A 341 -9.29 7.48 5.11
CA VAL A 341 -8.60 8.54 5.81
C VAL A 341 -8.85 9.81 5.02
N ILE A 342 -9.41 10.82 5.65
CA ILE A 342 -9.68 12.12 5.03
C ILE A 342 -8.90 13.17 5.78
N ARG A 343 -8.30 14.10 5.04
CA ARG A 343 -7.65 15.29 5.58
C ARG A 343 -8.67 16.43 5.55
N SER A 344 -9.08 16.86 6.70
CA SER A 344 -9.91 18.08 6.91
C SER A 344 -9.09 19.33 6.78
#